data_26cec70273c0d61e001cb52527fdd42f
#
_entry.id   26cec70273c0d61e001cb52527fdd42f
#
_cell.length_a   1.000
_cell.length_b   1.000
_cell.length_c   1.000
_cell.angle_alpha   90.00
_cell.angle_beta   90.00
_cell.angle_gamma   90.00
#
_symmetry.space_group_name_H-M   'P 1'
#
loop_
_entity.id
_entity.type
_entity.pdbx_description
1 polymer ?
#
loop_
_entity_poly.entity_id
_entity_poly.type
_entity_poly.pdbx_seq_one_letter_code
_entity_poly.pdbx_strand_id
1 'polypeptide(L)'
;MRPVVQKPEKAKRDKAYMGRVAQLPCCICEAFGLAQTSPTQVHHCIHGRYSTSRAPDHMTIPLCEGHHQGLRDTSKLAIHQGKETWLNAFGPDYEWAERTKARLGKD
;
A
#
# COMPACT_ATOMS: atom_id res chain seq x y z
N MET A 1 5.84 41.12 -7.73
CA MET A 1 5.25 39.82 -8.08
C MET A 1 4.98 39.04 -6.82
N ARG A 2 3.77 38.63 -6.65
CA ARG A 2 3.45 37.87 -5.46
C ARG A 2 4.04 36.45 -5.57
N PRO A 3 4.48 35.88 -4.46
CA PRO A 3 4.92 34.50 -4.50
C PRO A 3 3.76 33.59 -4.93
N VAL A 4 4.06 32.66 -5.79
CA VAL A 4 3.07 31.67 -6.16
C VAL A 4 2.83 30.81 -4.95
N VAL A 5 1.63 30.88 -4.42
CA VAL A 5 1.23 29.94 -3.39
C VAL A 5 1.15 28.58 -4.07
N GLN A 6 2.13 27.77 -3.82
CA GLN A 6 2.09 26.42 -4.34
C GLN A 6 1.02 25.68 -3.57
N LYS A 7 -0.05 25.36 -4.27
CA LYS A 7 -0.97 24.37 -3.74
C LYS A 7 -0.15 23.11 -3.51
N PRO A 8 -0.36 22.41 -2.38
CA PRO A 8 0.26 21.10 -2.24
C PRO A 8 -0.08 20.33 -3.50
N GLU A 9 0.93 19.84 -4.17
CA GLU A 9 0.71 19.07 -5.39
C GLU A 9 -0.27 17.96 -5.07
N LYS A 10 -1.34 17.91 -5.85
CA LYS A 10 -2.23 16.76 -5.78
C LYS A 10 -1.36 15.53 -6.03
N ALA A 11 -1.54 14.52 -5.20
CA ALA A 11 -0.87 13.27 -5.38
C ALA A 11 -1.00 12.87 -6.84
N LYS A 12 0.13 12.67 -7.51
CA LYS A 12 0.17 12.39 -8.93
C LYS A 12 -0.51 11.07 -9.21
N ARG A 13 -1.46 11.08 -10.13
CA ARG A 13 -2.15 9.85 -10.52
C ARG A 13 -1.24 9.02 -11.41
N ASP A 14 -1.18 7.74 -11.15
CA ASP A 14 -0.39 6.81 -11.95
C ASP A 14 -1.10 5.46 -12.03
N LYS A 15 -2.14 5.44 -12.85
CA LYS A 15 -2.96 4.23 -13.02
C LYS A 15 -2.17 3.08 -13.62
N ALA A 16 -1.22 3.37 -14.51
CA ALA A 16 -0.40 2.34 -15.11
C ALA A 16 0.44 1.63 -14.06
N TYR A 17 1.04 2.39 -13.15
CA TYR A 17 1.81 1.83 -12.06
C TYR A 17 0.92 0.98 -11.13
N MET A 18 -0.25 1.51 -10.75
CA MET A 18 -1.17 0.74 -9.90
C MET A 18 -1.63 -0.54 -10.56
N GLY A 19 -1.79 -0.53 -11.88
CA GLY A 19 -2.12 -1.75 -12.63
C GLY A 19 -1.02 -2.80 -12.52
N ARG A 20 0.24 -2.38 -12.50
CA ARG A 20 1.37 -3.27 -12.29
C ARG A 20 1.39 -3.82 -10.86
N VAL A 21 1.12 -2.96 -9.88
CA VAL A 21 1.03 -3.38 -8.47
C VAL A 21 -0.07 -4.44 -8.30
N ALA A 22 -1.20 -4.25 -8.97
CA ALA A 22 -2.33 -5.17 -8.88
C ALA A 22 -2.01 -6.58 -9.42
N GLN A 23 -0.99 -6.71 -10.27
CA GLN A 23 -0.58 -8.00 -10.82
C GLN A 23 0.39 -8.75 -9.92
N LEU A 24 0.88 -8.13 -8.86
CA LEU A 24 1.82 -8.76 -7.96
C LEU A 24 1.12 -9.63 -6.92
N PRO A 25 1.81 -10.66 -6.40
CA PRO A 25 1.29 -11.36 -5.23
C PRO A 25 1.27 -10.43 -4.02
N CYS A 26 0.46 -10.76 -3.02
CA CYS A 26 0.44 -10.03 -1.75
C CYS A 26 1.85 -9.99 -1.17
N CYS A 27 2.37 -8.79 -0.92
CA CYS A 27 3.74 -8.64 -0.45
C CYS A 27 3.97 -9.28 0.92
N ILE A 28 2.96 -9.28 1.77
CA ILE A 28 3.06 -9.90 3.09
C ILE A 28 3.03 -11.43 2.98
N CYS A 29 2.09 -11.99 2.22
CA CYS A 29 2.05 -13.43 2.02
C CYS A 29 3.36 -13.94 1.43
N GLU A 30 3.88 -13.25 0.41
CA GLU A 30 5.11 -13.64 -0.23
C GLU A 30 6.31 -13.57 0.73
N ALA A 31 6.44 -12.48 1.46
CA ALA A 31 7.58 -12.27 2.34
C ALA A 31 7.61 -13.24 3.52
N PHE A 32 6.45 -13.62 4.03
CA PHE A 32 6.35 -14.49 5.19
C PHE A 32 6.02 -15.94 4.83
N GLY A 33 6.04 -16.28 3.55
CA GLY A 33 5.80 -17.66 3.11
C GLY A 33 4.38 -18.15 3.39
N LEU A 34 3.41 -17.24 3.37
CA LEU A 34 2.01 -17.58 3.63
C LEU A 34 1.29 -17.85 2.32
N ALA A 35 0.31 -18.76 2.37
CA ALA A 35 -0.56 -18.96 1.23
C ALA A 35 -1.46 -17.74 1.04
N GLN A 36 -1.53 -17.23 -0.18
CA GLN A 36 -2.46 -16.15 -0.49
C GLN A 36 -3.84 -16.74 -0.75
N THR A 37 -4.79 -16.42 0.10
CA THR A 37 -6.13 -17.02 0.09
C THR A 37 -7.22 -16.08 -0.44
N SER A 38 -6.83 -14.92 -0.94
CA SER A 38 -7.76 -13.95 -1.52
C SER A 38 -7.04 -13.12 -2.58
N PRO A 39 -7.78 -12.46 -3.51
CA PRO A 39 -7.16 -11.69 -4.57
C PRO A 39 -6.35 -10.51 -4.07
N THR A 40 -5.32 -10.13 -4.83
CA THR A 40 -4.52 -8.94 -4.57
C THR A 40 -5.35 -7.68 -4.83
N GLN A 41 -5.24 -6.74 -3.91
CA GLN A 41 -5.81 -5.40 -4.03
C GLN A 41 -4.69 -4.38 -3.91
N VAL A 42 -4.87 -3.21 -4.49
CA VAL A 42 -3.90 -2.12 -4.40
C VAL A 42 -4.23 -1.29 -3.17
N HIS A 43 -3.28 -1.21 -2.24
CA HIS A 43 -3.45 -0.46 -1.00
C HIS A 43 -2.61 0.81 -1.04
N HIS A 44 -3.24 1.98 -0.90
CA HIS A 44 -2.53 3.24 -0.69
C HIS A 44 -2.03 3.33 0.75
N CYS A 45 -0.79 3.73 0.94
CA CYS A 45 -0.17 3.79 2.27
C CYS A 45 -0.95 4.71 3.22
N ILE A 46 -1.06 4.28 4.47
CA ILE A 46 -1.78 5.03 5.53
C ILE A 46 -0.93 5.24 6.80
N HIS A 47 0.29 4.73 6.82
CA HIS A 47 1.16 4.93 7.98
C HIS A 47 2.03 6.18 7.83
N GLY A 48 2.51 6.71 8.97
CA GLY A 48 3.41 7.83 9.00
C GLY A 48 2.80 9.09 8.38
N ARG A 49 3.54 9.70 7.45
CA ARG A 49 3.08 10.93 6.80
C ARG A 49 1.78 10.79 6.03
N TYR A 50 1.38 9.56 5.73
CA TYR A 50 0.14 9.28 4.98
C TYR A 50 -1.05 8.99 5.89
N SER A 51 -0.90 9.17 7.21
CA SER A 51 -2.00 8.92 8.14
C SER A 51 -3.09 9.98 8.07
N THR A 52 -2.75 11.18 7.61
CA THR A 52 -3.69 12.31 7.52
C THR A 52 -3.82 12.87 6.12
N SER A 53 -3.10 12.33 5.14
CA SER A 53 -3.19 12.80 3.76
C SER A 53 -3.10 11.61 2.82
N ARG A 54 -3.79 11.73 1.69
CA ARG A 54 -3.80 10.64 0.70
C ARG A 54 -2.39 10.41 0.15
N ALA A 55 -1.97 9.16 0.14
CA ALA A 55 -0.72 8.78 -0.49
C ALA A 55 -0.83 8.85 -2.01
N PRO A 56 0.25 9.23 -2.71
CA PRO A 56 0.26 9.18 -4.16
C PRO A 56 0.20 7.73 -4.67
N ASP A 57 -0.19 7.58 -5.93
CA ASP A 57 -0.38 6.24 -6.51
C ASP A 57 0.90 5.40 -6.55
N HIS A 58 2.08 6.03 -6.53
CA HIS A 58 3.35 5.30 -6.46
C HIS A 58 3.69 4.85 -5.03
N MET A 59 2.91 5.23 -4.03
CA MET A 59 3.05 4.75 -2.66
C MET A 59 1.92 3.77 -2.37
N THR A 60 1.88 2.70 -3.14
CA THR A 60 0.90 1.63 -3.03
C THR A 60 1.59 0.29 -2.93
N ILE A 61 0.91 -0.66 -2.33
CA ILE A 61 1.43 -2.02 -2.16
C ILE A 61 0.37 -3.04 -2.52
N PRO A 62 0.81 -4.23 -3.00
CA PRO A 62 -0.12 -5.32 -3.27
C PRO A 62 -0.43 -6.05 -1.97
N LEU A 63 -1.69 -6.03 -1.56
CA LEU A 63 -2.16 -6.78 -0.41
C LEU A 63 -3.33 -7.65 -0.81
N CYS A 64 -3.34 -8.91 -0.38
CA CYS A 64 -4.53 -9.73 -0.57
C CYS A 64 -5.67 -9.12 0.26
N GLU A 65 -6.89 -9.45 -0.08
CA GLU A 65 -8.05 -8.91 0.62
C GLU A 65 -7.97 -9.17 2.13
N GLY A 66 -7.43 -10.33 2.52
CA GLY A 66 -7.27 -10.66 3.94
C GLY A 66 -6.31 -9.74 4.69
N HIS A 67 -5.17 -9.37 4.08
CA HIS A 67 -4.24 -8.43 4.70
C HIS A 67 -4.66 -6.97 4.52
N HIS A 68 -5.61 -6.69 3.64
CA HIS A 68 -6.07 -5.35 3.32
C HIS A 68 -7.36 -5.00 4.06
N GLN A 69 -8.51 -5.48 3.59
CA GLN A 69 -9.81 -5.16 4.17
C GLN A 69 -10.25 -6.19 5.22
N GLY A 70 -10.00 -7.46 4.97
CA GLY A 70 -10.35 -8.53 5.88
C GLY A 70 -11.84 -8.73 6.07
N LEU A 71 -12.65 -8.34 5.09
CA LEU A 71 -14.11 -8.46 5.16
C LEU A 71 -14.58 -9.83 4.70
N ARG A 72 -13.92 -10.41 3.71
CA ARG A 72 -14.24 -11.73 3.17
C ARG A 72 -13.23 -12.76 3.66
N ASP A 73 -11.95 -12.47 3.50
CA ASP A 73 -10.89 -13.33 4.01
C ASP A 73 -10.52 -12.89 5.42
N THR A 74 -11.09 -13.54 6.42
CA THR A 74 -10.87 -13.22 7.82
C THR A 74 -9.69 -13.97 8.43
N SER A 75 -8.94 -14.72 7.60
CA SER A 75 -7.84 -15.56 8.09
C SER A 75 -6.53 -14.80 8.30
N LYS A 76 -6.46 -13.53 7.88
CA LYS A 76 -5.25 -12.72 7.93
C LYS A 76 -5.46 -11.51 8.83
N LEU A 77 -4.36 -10.83 9.14
CA LEU A 77 -4.39 -9.56 9.86
C LEU A 77 -4.57 -8.43 8.83
N ALA A 78 -5.73 -7.79 8.85
CA ALA A 78 -6.09 -6.76 7.87
C ALA A 78 -5.71 -5.37 8.36
N ILE A 79 -5.03 -4.60 7.51
CA ILE A 79 -4.56 -3.25 7.88
C ILE A 79 -5.74 -2.31 8.17
N HIS A 80 -6.84 -2.44 7.44
CA HIS A 80 -8.00 -1.57 7.67
C HIS A 80 -8.84 -1.97 8.88
N GLN A 81 -8.52 -3.08 9.52
CA GLN A 81 -9.18 -3.49 10.76
C GLN A 81 -8.29 -3.31 11.99
N GLY A 82 -7.04 -2.91 11.80
CA GLY A 82 -6.12 -2.70 12.91
C GLY A 82 -4.82 -2.11 12.41
N LYS A 83 -4.83 -0.81 12.13
CA LYS A 83 -3.69 -0.09 11.56
C LYS A 83 -2.43 -0.25 12.42
N GLU A 84 -2.55 -0.06 13.73
CA GLU A 84 -1.41 -0.16 14.64
C GLU A 84 -0.98 -1.61 14.86
N THR A 85 -1.93 -2.53 14.93
CA THR A 85 -1.63 -3.95 15.06
C THR A 85 -0.86 -4.45 13.85
N TRP A 86 -1.28 -4.01 12.65
CA TRP A 86 -0.62 -4.34 11.40
C TRP A 86 0.80 -3.77 11.36
N LEU A 87 0.95 -2.51 11.79
CA LEU A 87 2.24 -1.83 11.88
C LEU A 87 3.21 -2.61 12.78
N ASN A 88 2.72 -3.05 13.94
CA ASN A 88 3.53 -3.80 14.88
C ASN A 88 3.93 -5.18 14.33
N ALA A 89 3.05 -5.80 13.54
CA ALA A 89 3.30 -7.13 13.00
C ALA A 89 4.24 -7.12 11.79
N PHE A 90 4.09 -6.14 10.90
CA PHE A 90 4.74 -6.16 9.59
C PHE A 90 5.60 -4.94 9.29
N GLY A 91 5.58 -3.94 10.14
CA GLY A 91 6.25 -2.67 9.88
C GLY A 91 5.37 -1.71 9.08
N PRO A 92 5.85 -0.48 8.87
CA PRO A 92 5.03 0.53 8.20
C PRO A 92 4.85 0.21 6.72
N ASP A 93 3.65 0.46 6.21
CA ASP A 93 3.30 0.13 4.83
C ASP A 93 4.14 0.89 3.80
N TYR A 94 4.63 2.09 4.13
CA TYR A 94 5.47 2.84 3.19
C TYR A 94 6.83 2.17 2.93
N GLU A 95 7.34 1.37 3.84
CA GLU A 95 8.55 0.59 3.58
C GLU A 95 8.27 -0.52 2.56
N TRP A 96 7.11 -1.14 2.66
CA TRP A 96 6.68 -2.12 1.67
C TRP A 96 6.45 -1.46 0.31
N ALA A 97 5.98 -0.20 0.29
CA ALA A 97 5.82 0.55 -0.95
C ALA A 97 7.17 0.83 -1.62
N GLU A 98 8.21 1.14 -0.84
CA GLU A 98 9.56 1.32 -1.40
C GLU A 98 10.11 0.02 -2.00
N ARG A 99 9.87 -1.11 -1.35
CA ARG A 99 10.25 -2.41 -1.90
C ARG A 99 9.48 -2.74 -3.18
N THR A 100 8.21 -2.39 -3.22
CA THR A 100 7.38 -2.59 -4.42
C THR A 100 7.90 -1.75 -5.57
N LYS A 101 8.24 -0.48 -5.31
CA LYS A 101 8.84 0.40 -6.34
C LYS A 101 10.13 -0.19 -6.88
N ALA A 102 11.00 -0.65 -6.01
CA ALA A 102 12.27 -1.26 -6.41
C ALA A 102 12.04 -2.49 -7.29
N ARG A 103 11.08 -3.32 -6.90
CA ARG A 103 10.72 -4.54 -7.66
C ARG A 103 10.22 -4.19 -9.06
N LEU A 104 9.44 -3.12 -9.19
CA LEU A 104 8.85 -2.71 -10.45
C LEU A 104 9.72 -1.73 -11.24
N GLY A 105 10.89 -1.35 -10.71
CA GLY A 105 11.78 -0.40 -11.38
C GLY A 105 11.24 1.02 -11.42
N LYS A 106 10.39 1.40 -10.48
CA LYS A 106 9.83 2.74 -10.38
C LYS A 106 10.78 3.65 -9.62
N ASP A 107 11.06 4.80 -10.19
CA ASP A 107 11.90 5.81 -9.55
C ASP A 107 11.16 6.62 -8.47
#